data_57a4590fe4a39018020306da979d38cf
#
_entry.id   57a4590fe4a39018020306da979d38cf
#
_cell.length_a   1.000
_cell.length_b   1.000
_cell.length_c   1.000
_cell.angle_alpha   90.00
_cell.angle_beta   90.00
_cell.angle_gamma   90.00
#
_symmetry.space_group_name_H-M   'P 1'
#
loop_
_entity.id
_entity.type
_entity.pdbx_description
1 polymer ?
#
loop_
_entity_poly.entity_id
_entity_poly.type
_entity_poly.pdbx_seq_one_letter_code
_entity_poly.pdbx_strand_id
1 'polypeptide(L)'
;PLISENLFGDFTDSYRLLANVGTSYKIMKGLSYKLNLGIDFSSTNRDVQTKPYATETNETLGSLSNYTTLNSNSLIENTLTYDFNKDLHNFTFLVGHSFQQTEVSQKRFNLEGFPDNGVEPRYQIETAAGPEQSQGAFATKNELQSFFGRVNYGFASKYLVTATLRADGSSKFGANNKYGY
;
A
#
# COMPACT_ATOMS: atom_id res chain seq x y z
N PRO A 1 -23.19 32.31 13.89
CA PRO A 1 -23.09 30.98 13.27
C PRO A 1 -22.37 31.00 11.92
N LEU A 2 -22.53 32.07 11.10
CA LEU A 2 -21.91 32.14 9.76
C LEU A 2 -20.40 32.40 9.75
N ILE A 3 -19.83 32.91 10.85
CA ILE A 3 -18.40 33.22 10.96
C ILE A 3 -17.55 31.94 11.11
N SER A 4 -18.07 30.92 11.78
CA SER A 4 -17.30 29.69 12.05
C SER A 4 -17.05 28.82 10.80
N GLU A 5 -17.94 28.83 9.83
CA GLU A 5 -17.80 28.03 8.61
C GLU A 5 -16.65 28.50 7.69
N ASN A 6 -16.30 29.78 7.76
CA ASN A 6 -15.21 30.35 6.95
C ASN A 6 -13.83 30.30 7.63
N LEU A 7 -13.78 29.97 8.93
CA LEU A 7 -12.54 29.95 9.70
C LEU A 7 -11.86 28.58 9.70
N PHE A 8 -12.65 27.51 9.57
CA PHE A 8 -12.15 26.15 9.59
C PHE A 8 -12.07 25.58 8.17
N GLY A 9 -11.00 24.86 7.87
CA GLY A 9 -10.82 24.14 6.62
C GLY A 9 -10.25 22.75 6.85
N ASP A 10 -10.81 21.76 6.16
CA ASP A 10 -10.30 20.37 6.13
C ASP A 10 -10.25 19.93 4.67
N PHE A 11 -9.04 19.82 4.15
CA PHE A 11 -8.76 19.56 2.74
C PHE A 11 -8.00 18.25 2.62
N THR A 12 -8.43 17.38 1.72
CA THR A 12 -7.76 16.10 1.48
C THR A 12 -7.54 15.89 -0.01
N ASP A 13 -6.28 15.75 -0.39
CA ASP A 13 -5.85 15.37 -1.73
C ASP A 13 -5.33 13.94 -1.70
N SER A 14 -5.85 13.10 -2.58
CA SER A 14 -5.46 11.70 -2.67
C SER A 14 -5.15 11.30 -4.11
N TYR A 15 -4.01 10.63 -4.27
CA TYR A 15 -3.57 10.05 -5.55
C TYR A 15 -3.35 8.56 -5.37
N ARG A 16 -3.79 7.76 -6.32
CA ARG A 16 -3.53 6.32 -6.34
C ARG A 16 -3.10 5.86 -7.72
N LEU A 17 -2.02 5.08 -7.75
CA LEU A 17 -1.53 4.38 -8.92
C LEU A 17 -1.66 2.88 -8.68
N LEU A 18 -2.47 2.22 -9.49
CA LEU A 18 -2.59 0.77 -9.52
C LEU A 18 -2.13 0.29 -10.89
N ALA A 19 -1.10 -0.55 -10.92
CA ALA A 19 -0.59 -1.13 -12.15
C ALA A 19 -0.27 -2.61 -11.97
N ASN A 20 -0.54 -3.39 -13.01
CA ASN A 20 -0.20 -4.80 -13.07
C ASN A 20 0.32 -5.12 -14.48
N VAL A 21 1.47 -5.82 -14.54
CA VAL A 21 2.07 -6.28 -15.79
C VAL A 21 2.32 -7.77 -15.69
N GLY A 22 1.70 -8.53 -16.57
CA GLY A 22 1.88 -9.97 -16.70
C GLY A 22 2.50 -10.34 -18.02
N THR A 23 3.45 -11.27 -18.01
CA THR A 23 4.02 -11.88 -19.20
C THR A 23 4.06 -13.39 -19.06
N SER A 24 3.90 -14.10 -20.17
CA SER A 24 4.03 -15.54 -20.22
C SER A 24 4.95 -15.94 -21.35
N TYR A 25 5.82 -16.90 -21.11
CA TYR A 25 6.79 -17.41 -22.07
C TYR A 25 6.71 -18.93 -22.13
N LYS A 26 6.51 -19.46 -23.33
CA LYS A 26 6.57 -20.90 -23.58
C LYS A 26 8.03 -21.32 -23.76
N ILE A 27 8.60 -22.03 -22.79
CA ILE A 27 9.99 -22.47 -22.79
C ILE A 27 10.15 -23.62 -23.78
N MET A 28 9.23 -24.60 -23.72
CA MET A 28 9.14 -25.72 -24.64
C MET A 28 7.72 -26.29 -24.65
N LYS A 29 7.46 -27.33 -25.44
CA LYS A 29 6.16 -28.00 -25.46
C LYS A 29 5.78 -28.50 -24.06
N GLY A 30 4.64 -28.05 -23.57
CA GLY A 30 4.11 -28.36 -22.24
C GLY A 30 4.70 -27.52 -21.11
N LEU A 31 5.83 -26.81 -21.26
CA LEU A 31 6.47 -26.02 -20.21
C LEU A 31 6.31 -24.52 -20.47
N SER A 32 5.66 -23.81 -19.56
CA SER A 32 5.45 -22.38 -19.61
C SER A 32 5.86 -21.70 -18.31
N TYR A 33 6.45 -20.52 -18.43
CA TYR A 33 6.77 -19.62 -17.34
C TYR A 33 5.88 -18.38 -17.41
N LYS A 34 5.38 -17.91 -16.26
CA LYS A 34 4.62 -16.68 -16.14
C LYS A 34 5.21 -15.81 -15.05
N LEU A 35 5.45 -14.54 -15.36
CA LEU A 35 5.80 -13.48 -14.45
C LEU A 35 4.64 -12.52 -14.31
N ASN A 36 4.30 -12.15 -13.09
CA ASN A 36 3.32 -11.12 -12.76
C ASN A 36 3.96 -10.09 -11.82
N LEU A 37 3.88 -8.82 -12.20
CA LEU A 37 4.38 -7.68 -11.42
C LEU A 37 3.20 -6.77 -11.11
N GLY A 38 3.02 -6.46 -9.83
CA GLY A 38 1.96 -5.56 -9.37
C GLY A 38 2.53 -4.43 -8.51
N ILE A 39 1.96 -3.25 -8.65
CA ILE A 39 2.17 -2.11 -7.76
C ILE A 39 0.85 -1.44 -7.46
N ASP A 40 0.63 -1.12 -6.19
CA ASP A 40 -0.47 -0.29 -5.71
C ASP A 40 0.14 0.76 -4.78
N PHE A 41 0.19 1.98 -5.26
CA PHE A 41 0.76 3.12 -4.55
C PHE A 41 -0.33 4.16 -4.31
N SER A 42 -0.44 4.67 -3.08
CA SER A 42 -1.31 5.80 -2.76
C SER A 42 -0.60 6.84 -1.90
N SER A 43 -0.89 8.10 -2.20
CA SER A 43 -0.45 9.26 -1.43
C SER A 43 -1.69 10.05 -1.03
N THR A 44 -1.85 10.31 0.25
CA THR A 44 -2.92 11.15 0.79
C THR A 44 -2.28 12.27 1.60
N ASN A 45 -2.64 13.51 1.26
CA ASN A 45 -2.27 14.70 1.99
C ASN A 45 -3.53 15.36 2.55
N ARG A 46 -3.59 15.56 3.86
CA ARG A 46 -4.71 16.20 4.55
C ARG A 46 -4.23 17.39 5.32
N ASP A 47 -4.80 18.56 5.01
CA ASP A 47 -4.57 19.82 5.68
C ASP A 47 -5.81 20.20 6.48
N VAL A 48 -5.66 20.28 7.80
CA VAL A 48 -6.68 20.79 8.71
C VAL A 48 -6.20 22.14 9.22
N GLN A 49 -6.93 23.20 8.92
CA GLN A 49 -6.52 24.56 9.28
C GLN A 49 -7.61 25.33 10.00
N THR A 50 -7.18 26.25 10.83
CA THR A 50 -8.03 27.32 11.38
C THR A 50 -7.40 28.65 10.98
N LYS A 51 -8.19 29.52 10.35
CA LYS A 51 -7.71 30.88 10.01
C LYS A 51 -7.63 31.72 11.28
N PRO A 52 -6.68 32.65 11.35
CA PRO A 52 -6.65 33.60 12.44
C PRO A 52 -7.90 34.49 12.41
N TYR A 53 -8.37 34.91 13.55
CA TYR A 53 -9.45 35.87 13.70
C TYR A 53 -9.30 36.67 14.99
N ALA A 54 -9.74 37.90 14.96
CA ALA A 54 -9.83 38.76 16.13
C ALA A 54 -11.25 39.13 16.41
N THR A 55 -11.62 39.15 17.69
CA THR A 55 -12.84 39.74 18.22
C THR A 55 -12.49 40.86 19.20
N GLU A 56 -13.47 41.64 19.63
CA GLU A 56 -13.23 42.72 20.63
C GLU A 56 -12.61 42.21 21.93
N THR A 57 -12.77 40.93 22.25
CA THR A 57 -12.36 40.34 23.54
C THR A 57 -11.34 39.19 23.39
N ASN A 58 -11.07 38.70 22.17
CA ASN A 58 -10.18 37.55 21.95
C ASN A 58 -9.56 37.62 20.57
N GLU A 59 -8.28 37.29 20.51
CA GLU A 59 -7.51 37.07 19.28
C GLU A 59 -7.05 35.62 19.22
N THR A 60 -7.34 34.96 18.11
CA THR A 60 -6.91 33.59 17.86
C THR A 60 -5.97 33.57 16.67
N LEU A 61 -4.75 33.09 16.91
CA LEU A 61 -3.78 32.86 15.86
C LEU A 61 -4.20 31.67 15.00
N GLY A 62 -3.86 31.72 13.72
CA GLY A 62 -4.13 30.62 12.80
C GLY A 62 -3.34 29.36 13.13
N SER A 63 -3.86 28.22 12.75
CA SER A 63 -3.20 26.92 12.91
C SER A 63 -3.31 26.05 11.66
N LEU A 64 -2.35 25.15 11.48
CA LEU A 64 -2.32 24.16 10.41
C LEU A 64 -1.81 22.83 10.95
N SER A 65 -2.59 21.78 10.75
CA SER A 65 -2.18 20.40 10.94
C SER A 65 -2.12 19.71 9.59
N ASN A 66 -0.95 19.25 9.19
CA ASN A 66 -0.77 18.46 7.97
C ASN A 66 -0.51 17.00 8.31
N TYR A 67 -1.15 16.12 7.55
CA TYR A 67 -1.00 14.67 7.62
C TYR A 67 -0.72 14.13 6.23
N THR A 68 0.49 13.62 6.01
CA THR A 68 0.85 12.96 4.76
C THR A 68 0.97 11.46 5.01
N THR A 69 0.19 10.65 4.29
CA THR A 69 0.24 9.19 4.35
C THR A 69 0.62 8.64 2.98
N LEU A 70 1.66 7.82 2.94
CA LEU A 70 2.09 7.08 1.76
C LEU A 70 1.87 5.59 2.02
N ASN A 71 1.18 4.90 1.11
CA ASN A 71 1.05 3.46 1.11
C ASN A 71 1.64 2.92 -0.19
N SER A 72 2.48 1.90 -0.08
CA SER A 72 3.04 1.19 -1.23
C SER A 72 2.90 -0.30 -1.01
N ASN A 73 2.34 -0.97 -2.00
CA ASN A 73 2.26 -2.43 -2.04
C ASN A 73 2.80 -2.91 -3.37
N SER A 74 3.85 -3.74 -3.35
CA SER A 74 4.46 -4.32 -4.53
C SER A 74 4.39 -5.83 -4.46
N LEU A 75 4.13 -6.47 -5.61
CA LEU A 75 4.02 -7.90 -5.78
C LEU A 75 4.89 -8.35 -6.95
N ILE A 76 5.67 -9.40 -6.73
CA ILE A 76 6.34 -10.18 -7.78
C ILE A 76 5.89 -11.62 -7.62
N GLU A 77 5.32 -12.18 -8.68
CA GLU A 77 4.88 -13.57 -8.70
C GLU A 77 5.46 -14.29 -9.92
N ASN A 78 6.07 -15.43 -9.67
CA ASN A 78 6.69 -16.30 -10.68
C ASN A 78 6.00 -17.65 -10.63
N THR A 79 5.58 -18.17 -11.77
CA THR A 79 5.01 -19.52 -11.87
C THR A 79 5.61 -20.26 -13.05
N LEU A 80 5.89 -21.53 -12.81
CA LEU A 80 6.30 -22.48 -13.84
C LEU A 80 5.24 -23.57 -13.91
N THR A 81 4.69 -23.79 -15.09
CA THR A 81 3.66 -24.81 -15.34
C THR A 81 4.17 -25.81 -16.36
N TYR A 82 3.99 -27.09 -16.05
CA TYR A 82 4.33 -28.17 -16.96
C TYR A 82 3.11 -29.09 -17.17
N ASP A 83 2.65 -29.12 -18.41
CA ASP A 83 1.55 -29.97 -18.84
C ASP A 83 2.13 -31.24 -19.53
N PHE A 84 1.77 -32.39 -19.02
CA PHE A 84 2.18 -33.69 -19.51
C PHE A 84 0.98 -34.58 -19.75
N ASN A 85 0.80 -35.03 -20.99
CA ASN A 85 -0.30 -35.88 -21.39
C ASN A 85 0.24 -37.17 -22.01
N LYS A 86 -0.24 -38.31 -21.52
CA LYS A 86 0.11 -39.62 -22.06
C LYS A 86 -1.11 -40.55 -21.99
N ASP A 87 -1.56 -41.02 -23.13
CA ASP A 87 -2.73 -41.89 -23.30
C ASP A 87 -3.97 -41.30 -22.59
N LEU A 88 -4.49 -41.97 -21.56
CA LEU A 88 -5.62 -41.53 -20.76
C LEU A 88 -5.24 -40.66 -19.54
N HIS A 89 -3.95 -40.38 -19.37
CA HIS A 89 -3.40 -39.66 -18.22
C HIS A 89 -3.04 -38.21 -18.61
N ASN A 90 -3.56 -37.27 -17.84
CA ASN A 90 -3.27 -35.85 -17.97
C ASN A 90 -2.72 -35.34 -16.66
N PHE A 91 -1.56 -34.70 -16.69
CA PHE A 91 -0.93 -34.08 -15.54
C PHE A 91 -0.66 -32.59 -15.82
N THR A 92 -0.96 -31.74 -14.86
CA THR A 92 -0.47 -30.38 -14.81
C THR A 92 0.27 -30.17 -13.50
N PHE A 93 1.54 -29.87 -13.59
CA PHE A 93 2.41 -29.51 -12.47
C PHE A 93 2.58 -28.00 -12.48
N LEU A 94 2.39 -27.36 -11.33
CA LEU A 94 2.65 -25.95 -11.16
C LEU A 94 3.52 -25.76 -9.92
N VAL A 95 4.57 -24.97 -10.06
CA VAL A 95 5.37 -24.46 -8.95
C VAL A 95 5.42 -22.95 -9.05
N GLY A 96 5.39 -22.27 -7.92
CA GLY A 96 5.39 -20.83 -7.90
C GLY A 96 6.07 -20.25 -6.67
N HIS A 97 6.49 -19.01 -6.84
CA HIS A 97 7.04 -18.17 -5.81
C HIS A 97 6.40 -16.80 -5.91
N SER A 98 5.98 -16.24 -4.79
CA SER A 98 5.53 -14.85 -4.71
C SER A 98 6.27 -14.11 -3.61
N PHE A 99 6.54 -12.84 -3.87
CA PHE A 99 7.07 -11.90 -2.88
C PHE A 99 6.22 -10.64 -2.91
N GLN A 100 5.70 -10.26 -1.75
CA GLN A 100 4.91 -9.06 -1.55
C GLN A 100 5.56 -8.20 -0.48
N GLN A 101 5.69 -6.91 -0.75
CA GLN A 101 6.13 -5.91 0.21
C GLN A 101 5.06 -4.85 0.36
N THR A 102 4.69 -4.58 1.61
CA THR A 102 3.78 -3.50 1.97
C THR A 102 4.51 -2.52 2.87
N GLU A 103 4.50 -1.26 2.49
CA GLU A 103 5.09 -0.16 3.24
C GLU A 103 4.05 0.93 3.48
N VAL A 104 3.95 1.39 4.73
CA VAL A 104 3.11 2.51 5.13
C VAL A 104 4.00 3.51 5.83
N SER A 105 4.00 4.74 5.34
CA SER A 105 4.72 5.86 5.94
C SER A 105 3.76 6.99 6.22
N GLN A 106 3.84 7.55 7.43
CA GLN A 106 3.07 8.73 7.81
C GLN A 106 4.01 9.81 8.33
N LYS A 107 3.71 11.03 7.93
CA LYS A 107 4.34 12.25 8.46
C LYS A 107 3.23 13.20 8.89
N ARG A 108 3.46 13.89 9.98
CA ARG A 108 2.57 14.95 10.46
C ARG A 108 3.41 16.11 10.99
N PHE A 109 2.86 17.29 10.83
CA PHE A 109 3.33 18.47 11.55
C PHE A 109 2.14 19.35 11.94
N ASN A 110 2.29 20.09 13.02
CA ASN A 110 1.34 21.09 13.46
C ASN A 110 2.10 22.41 13.58
N LEU A 111 1.53 23.44 12.99
CA LEU A 111 2.05 24.81 12.99
C LEU A 111 0.98 25.74 13.56
N GLU A 112 1.42 26.74 14.31
CA GLU A 112 0.56 27.76 14.90
C GLU A 112 1.15 29.15 14.72
N GLY A 113 0.37 30.16 14.99
CA GLY A 113 0.85 31.55 14.94
C GLY A 113 0.86 32.16 13.54
N PHE A 114 -0.09 31.77 12.70
CA PHE A 114 -0.25 32.39 11.39
C PHE A 114 -0.87 33.79 11.51
N PRO A 115 -0.37 34.79 10.75
CA PRO A 115 -0.90 36.14 10.77
C PRO A 115 -2.24 36.24 10.05
N ASP A 116 -3.09 37.18 10.48
CA ASP A 116 -4.32 37.57 9.77
C ASP A 116 -4.00 38.52 8.62
N ASN A 117 -3.59 37.96 7.49
CA ASN A 117 -3.24 38.69 6.29
C ASN A 117 -4.11 38.33 5.06
N GLY A 118 -5.19 37.59 5.29
CA GLY A 118 -6.11 37.14 4.24
C GLY A 118 -5.62 35.90 3.47
N VAL A 119 -4.42 35.36 3.77
CA VAL A 119 -3.90 34.12 3.16
C VAL A 119 -4.20 32.94 4.07
N GLU A 120 -4.60 31.81 3.49
CA GLU A 120 -4.86 30.60 4.27
C GLU A 120 -3.55 29.99 4.82
N PRO A 121 -3.53 29.48 6.06
CA PRO A 121 -2.34 28.89 6.69
C PRO A 121 -1.60 27.87 5.80
N ARG A 122 -2.33 27.04 5.07
CA ARG A 122 -1.73 26.01 4.17
C ARG A 122 -0.92 26.57 2.99
N TYR A 123 -1.07 27.85 2.67
CA TYR A 123 -0.33 28.52 1.59
C TYR A 123 0.79 29.44 2.07
N GLN A 124 1.04 29.50 3.38
CA GLN A 124 2.04 30.37 3.98
C GLN A 124 2.73 29.73 5.20
N ILE A 125 3.10 28.46 5.09
CA ILE A 125 3.66 27.67 6.21
C ILE A 125 4.90 28.31 6.85
N GLU A 126 5.68 29.07 6.08
CA GLU A 126 6.86 29.78 6.52
C GLU A 126 6.58 30.97 7.45
N THR A 127 5.32 31.42 7.52
CA THR A 127 4.93 32.54 8.39
C THR A 127 4.49 32.09 9.78
N ALA A 128 4.43 30.79 10.04
CA ALA A 128 4.08 30.28 11.37
C ALA A 128 5.09 30.71 12.42
N ALA A 129 4.64 31.49 13.40
CA ALA A 129 5.48 32.09 14.45
C ALA A 129 5.09 31.61 15.87
N GLY A 130 4.20 30.65 15.99
CA GLY A 130 3.74 30.12 17.27
C GLY A 130 4.87 29.39 18.02
N PRO A 131 4.79 29.36 19.35
CA PRO A 131 5.82 28.76 20.21
C PRO A 131 5.85 27.23 20.10
N GLU A 132 4.75 26.61 19.73
CA GLU A 132 4.65 25.16 19.65
C GLU A 132 4.58 24.66 18.23
N GLN A 133 5.63 23.98 17.84
CA GLN A 133 5.72 23.27 16.57
C GLN A 133 5.90 21.80 16.88
N SER A 134 4.92 20.96 16.57
CA SER A 134 5.04 19.52 16.76
C SER A 134 5.13 18.79 15.44
N GLN A 135 5.99 17.79 15.40
CA GLN A 135 6.18 16.97 14.20
C GLN A 135 6.34 15.50 14.59
N GLY A 136 5.96 14.62 13.70
CA GLY A 136 6.09 13.20 13.90
C GLY A 136 6.14 12.45 12.57
N ALA A 137 6.86 11.36 12.57
CA ALA A 137 6.88 10.43 11.45
C ALA A 137 7.00 9.01 11.96
N PHE A 138 6.36 8.09 11.24
CA PHE A 138 6.62 6.67 11.41
C PHE A 138 6.53 5.97 10.06
N ALA A 139 7.19 4.83 9.95
CA ALA A 139 7.07 3.95 8.81
C ALA A 139 7.01 2.49 9.28
N THR A 140 6.21 1.70 8.62
CA THR A 140 6.16 0.25 8.81
C THR A 140 6.38 -0.43 7.47
N LYS A 141 7.18 -1.50 7.49
CA LYS A 141 7.46 -2.34 6.33
C LYS A 141 7.16 -3.79 6.68
N ASN A 142 6.35 -4.44 5.86
CA ASN A 142 6.01 -5.84 6.00
C ASN A 142 6.32 -6.57 4.71
N GLU A 143 6.89 -7.76 4.83
CA GLU A 143 7.24 -8.62 3.71
C GLU A 143 6.58 -9.98 3.87
N LEU A 144 6.04 -10.50 2.78
CA LEU A 144 5.46 -11.83 2.67
C LEU A 144 6.11 -12.55 1.50
N GLN A 145 6.65 -13.73 1.76
CA GLN A 145 7.22 -14.60 0.76
C GLN A 145 6.51 -15.94 0.78
N SER A 146 6.13 -16.43 -0.39
CA SER A 146 5.40 -17.69 -0.48
C SER A 146 5.99 -18.58 -1.55
N PHE A 147 6.07 -19.88 -1.24
CA PHE A 147 6.37 -20.94 -2.19
C PHE A 147 5.17 -21.87 -2.27
N PHE A 148 4.75 -22.23 -3.46
CA PHE A 148 3.59 -23.10 -3.65
C PHE A 148 3.79 -24.05 -4.79
N GLY A 149 3.14 -25.23 -4.65
CA GLY A 149 3.12 -26.24 -5.67
C GLY A 149 1.74 -26.86 -5.79
N ARG A 150 1.34 -27.22 -7.01
CA ARG A 150 0.09 -27.88 -7.31
C ARG A 150 0.29 -28.97 -8.34
N VAL A 151 -0.38 -30.09 -8.13
CA VAL A 151 -0.49 -31.17 -9.10
C VAL A 151 -1.96 -31.40 -9.39
N ASN A 152 -2.33 -31.31 -10.65
CA ASN A 152 -3.63 -31.74 -11.14
C ASN A 152 -3.43 -33.02 -11.93
N TYR A 153 -4.17 -34.05 -11.61
CA TYR A 153 -4.17 -35.31 -12.32
C TYR A 153 -5.57 -35.65 -12.83
N GLY A 154 -5.64 -35.98 -14.11
CA GLY A 154 -6.85 -36.47 -14.75
C GLY A 154 -6.64 -37.83 -15.37
N PHE A 155 -7.61 -38.73 -15.16
CA PHE A 155 -7.62 -40.04 -15.79
C PHE A 155 -8.88 -40.23 -16.62
N ALA A 156 -8.70 -40.60 -17.88
CA ALA A 156 -9.75 -40.90 -18.86
C ALA A 156 -10.81 -39.79 -18.97
N SER A 157 -10.47 -38.51 -18.66
CA SER A 157 -11.39 -37.37 -18.56
C SER A 157 -12.58 -37.60 -17.58
N LYS A 158 -12.47 -38.61 -16.71
CA LYS A 158 -13.53 -39.00 -15.78
C LYS A 158 -13.16 -38.77 -14.33
N TYR A 159 -11.92 -39.02 -13.96
CA TYR A 159 -11.42 -38.85 -12.59
C TYR A 159 -10.43 -37.72 -12.55
N LEU A 160 -10.63 -36.78 -11.59
CA LEU A 160 -9.78 -35.64 -11.38
C LEU A 160 -9.33 -35.60 -9.93
N VAL A 161 -8.03 -35.41 -9.72
CA VAL A 161 -7.43 -35.25 -8.39
C VAL A 161 -6.54 -34.00 -8.41
N THR A 162 -6.66 -33.17 -7.38
CA THR A 162 -5.79 -32.00 -7.19
C THR A 162 -5.13 -32.08 -5.81
N ALA A 163 -3.82 -31.89 -5.78
CA ALA A 163 -3.05 -31.70 -4.55
C ALA A 163 -2.34 -30.33 -4.60
N THR A 164 -2.36 -29.61 -3.50
CA THR A 164 -1.70 -28.29 -3.37
C THR A 164 -0.96 -28.23 -2.04
N LEU A 165 0.26 -27.69 -2.09
CA LEU A 165 1.06 -27.36 -0.92
C LEU A 165 1.48 -25.89 -1.03
N ARG A 166 1.54 -25.20 0.13
CA ARG A 166 1.98 -23.79 0.21
C ARG A 166 2.73 -23.56 1.51
N ALA A 167 3.84 -22.87 1.41
CA ALA A 167 4.63 -22.40 2.53
C ALA A 167 4.69 -20.87 2.48
N ASP A 168 4.25 -20.20 3.53
CA ASP A 168 4.21 -18.75 3.63
C ASP A 168 5.13 -18.25 4.74
N GLY A 169 6.04 -17.35 4.39
CA GLY A 169 6.96 -16.67 5.30
C GLY A 169 6.59 -15.21 5.45
N SER A 170 6.53 -14.69 6.68
CA SER A 170 6.20 -13.30 6.97
C SER A 170 7.23 -12.63 7.87
N SER A 171 7.58 -11.38 7.54
CA SER A 171 8.43 -10.54 8.38
C SER A 171 7.80 -10.17 9.73
N LYS A 172 6.49 -10.34 9.88
CA LYS A 172 5.76 -10.10 11.14
C LYS A 172 5.96 -11.21 12.18
N PHE A 173 6.42 -12.38 11.75
CA PHE A 173 6.68 -13.49 12.67
C PHE A 173 8.09 -13.42 13.25
N GLY A 174 8.25 -13.95 14.48
CA GLY A 174 9.54 -13.99 15.18
C GLY A 174 10.61 -14.76 14.40
N ALA A 175 11.88 -14.46 14.68
CA ALA A 175 13.04 -14.91 13.92
C ALA A 175 13.11 -16.45 13.68
N ASN A 176 12.53 -17.25 14.59
CA ASN A 176 12.58 -18.71 14.53
C ASN A 176 11.32 -19.38 13.96
N ASN A 177 10.26 -18.61 13.65
CA ASN A 177 8.96 -19.13 13.18
C ASN A 177 8.44 -18.33 12.00
N LYS A 178 9.31 -17.95 11.06
CA LYS A 178 8.93 -17.10 9.93
C LYS A 178 8.05 -17.78 8.89
N TYR A 179 8.07 -19.12 8.81
CA TYR A 179 7.32 -19.90 7.83
C TYR A 179 6.23 -20.74 8.47
N GLY A 180 5.03 -20.76 7.84
CA GLY A 180 3.92 -21.67 8.08
C GLY A 180 3.62 -22.50 6.84
N TYR A 181 3.02 -23.70 7.04
CA TYR A 181 2.65 -24.66 5.99
C TYR A 181 1.17 -24.95 6.01
#